data_f00e42a0440d9463d08b1a2d3bec904c
#
_entry.id   f00e42a0440d9463d08b1a2d3bec904c
#
_cell.length_a   1.000
_cell.length_b   1.000
_cell.length_c   1.000
_cell.angle_alpha   90.00
_cell.angle_beta   90.00
_cell.angle_gamma   90.00
#
_symmetry.space_group_name_H-M   'P 1'
#
loop_
_entity.id
_entity.type
_entity.pdbx_description
1 polymer ?
#
loop_
_entity_poly.entity_id
_entity_poly.type
_entity_poly.pdbx_seq_one_letter_code
_entity_poly.pdbx_strand_id
1 'polypeptide(L)' 'MVQSDKIKPYIKKKGEGLFMSYKDIVRELKRNGWKKRRQSGSHVIYEKDGKIVPIPYRKDIPPGTLASIKRITGVYF' A
#
# COMPACT_ATOMS: atom_id res chain seq x y z
N MET A 1 -9.38 14.32 19.90
CA MET A 1 -9.03 14.13 19.53
C MET A 1 -8.83 13.79 19.06
N VAL A 2 -8.77 13.76 19.08
CA VAL A 2 -8.22 13.35 18.71
C VAL A 2 -8.19 13.08 18.06
N GLN A 3 -8.18 13.00 17.97
CA GLN A 3 -7.83 12.62 17.43
C GLN A 3 -7.41 12.66 16.82
N SER A 4 -7.23 12.85 16.75
CA SER A 4 -6.59 12.81 16.14
C SER A 4 -5.92 12.44 15.95
N ASP A 5 -5.56 12.41 16.51
CA ASP A 5 -4.76 11.90 16.41
C ASP A 5 -4.82 10.96 15.99
N LYS A 6 -5.03 10.53 16.01
CA LYS A 6 -5.05 9.63 15.55
C LYS A 6 -5.09 9.71 14.43
N ILE A 7 -5.03 10.20 14.01
CA ILE A 7 -4.91 10.33 13.01
C ILE A 7 -4.06 10.44 12.55
N LYS A 8 -3.52 10.50 12.85
CA LYS A 8 -2.60 10.47 12.55
C LYS A 8 -1.93 9.95 12.61
N PRO A 9 -1.96 9.57 12.84
CA PRO A 9 -1.10 9.18 13.04
C PRO A 9 -0.30 8.80 12.30
N TYR A 10 -0.25 8.76 11.88
CA TYR A 10 0.45 8.38 11.27
C TYR A 10 1.30 9.13 10.88
N ILE A 11 1.49 9.74 11.19
CA ILE A 11 2.28 10.38 10.98
C ILE A 11 3.41 10.03 11.19
N LYS A 12 3.70 9.75 11.05
CA LYS A 12 4.58 9.23 11.19
C LYS A 12 5.66 9.62 11.65
N LYS A 13 6.30 9.35 11.79
CA LYS A 13 7.35 9.48 12.39
C LYS A 13 8.34 9.89 11.58
N LYS A 14 9.17 10.38 11.78
CA LYS A 14 10.11 10.86 11.22
C LYS A 14 10.89 10.07 10.48
N GLY A 15 11.38 10.38 9.51
CA GLY A 15 12.27 9.60 8.76
C GLY A 15 11.64 8.53 7.98
N GLU A 16 10.49 8.07 8.42
CA GLU A 16 9.87 7.07 7.73
C GLU A 16 8.78 7.48 6.92
N GLY A 17 8.41 8.70 6.89
CA GLY A 17 7.24 9.14 6.18
C GLY A 17 7.33 9.06 4.68
N LEU A 18 8.55 8.89 4.14
CA LEU A 18 8.71 8.91 2.70
C LEU A 18 8.42 7.60 2.02
N PHE A 19 8.47 6.51 2.73
CA PHE A 19 8.26 5.21 2.13
C PHE A 19 7.21 4.45 2.88
N MET A 20 6.51 3.59 2.18
CA MET A 20 5.56 2.70 2.80
C MET A 20 6.05 1.28 2.62
N SER A 21 5.68 0.41 3.54
CA SER A 21 6.04 -0.98 3.43
C SER A 21 4.96 -1.75 2.71
N TYR A 22 5.30 -2.97 2.30
CA TYR A 22 4.31 -3.86 1.71
C TYR A 22 3.08 -3.98 2.61
N LYS A 23 3.29 -4.14 3.92
CA LYS A 23 2.17 -4.30 4.85
C LYS A 23 1.24 -3.11 4.85
N ASP A 24 1.81 -1.91 4.78
CA ASP A 24 1.00 -0.70 4.79
C ASP A 24 0.12 -0.64 3.56
N ILE A 25 0.69 -0.97 2.41
CA ILE A 25 -0.03 -0.89 1.16
C ILE A 25 -1.14 -1.93 1.11
N VAL A 26 -0.84 -3.19 1.45
CA VAL A 26 -1.86 -4.21 1.33
C VAL A 26 -2.98 -4.03 2.35
N ARG A 27 -2.69 -3.38 3.49
CA ARG A 27 -3.74 -3.08 4.44
C ARG A 27 -4.79 -2.19 3.78
N GLU A 28 -4.36 -1.17 3.05
CA GLU A 28 -5.28 -0.28 2.37
C GLU A 28 -5.95 -0.95 1.17
N LEU A 29 -5.20 -1.78 0.47
CA LEU A 29 -5.80 -2.51 -0.65
C LEU A 29 -6.93 -3.41 -0.19
N LYS A 30 -6.69 -4.13 0.89
CA LYS A 30 -7.72 -5.04 1.41
C LYS A 30 -8.96 -4.28 1.86
N ARG A 31 -8.77 -3.10 2.45
CA ARG A 31 -9.91 -2.28 2.85
C ARG A 31 -10.74 -1.86 1.66
N ASN A 32 -10.14 -1.80 0.51
CA ASN A 32 -10.82 -1.38 -0.71
C ASN A 32 -11.21 -2.56 -1.61
N GLY A 33 -11.20 -3.76 -1.06
CA GLY A 33 -11.71 -4.91 -1.78
C GLY A 33 -10.71 -5.69 -2.60
N TRP A 34 -9.44 -5.33 -2.53
CA TRP A 34 -8.41 -6.07 -3.26
C TRP A 34 -8.05 -7.32 -2.50
N LYS A 35 -7.78 -8.39 -3.23
CA LYS A 35 -7.45 -9.68 -2.62
C LYS A 35 -6.16 -10.21 -3.17
N LYS A 36 -5.41 -10.91 -2.31
CA LYS A 36 -4.18 -11.53 -2.73
C LYS A 36 -4.52 -12.68 -3.67
N ARG A 37 -3.87 -12.72 -4.81
CA ARG A 37 -4.08 -13.77 -5.78
C ARG A 37 -2.97 -14.79 -5.72
N ARG A 38 -1.72 -14.36 -5.76
CA ARG A 38 -0.58 -15.25 -5.68
C ARG A 38 0.68 -14.43 -5.51
N GLN A 39 1.78 -15.11 -5.30
CA GLN A 39 3.07 -14.46 -5.22
C GLN A 39 3.92 -14.90 -6.40
N SER A 40 4.58 -13.96 -7.01
CA SER A 40 5.44 -14.23 -8.15
C SER A 40 6.79 -13.61 -7.84
N GLY A 41 7.76 -14.41 -7.39
CA GLY A 41 9.05 -13.91 -6.98
C GLY A 41 8.93 -12.96 -5.82
N SER A 42 9.47 -11.78 -5.96
CA SER A 42 9.44 -10.78 -4.91
C SER A 42 8.23 -9.87 -4.98
N HIS A 43 7.26 -10.21 -5.83
CA HIS A 43 6.03 -9.43 -5.94
C HIS A 43 4.84 -10.28 -5.53
N VAL A 44 3.90 -9.66 -4.81
CA VAL A 44 2.66 -10.33 -4.46
C VAL A 44 1.57 -9.71 -5.32
N ILE A 45 0.83 -10.55 -6.02
CA ILE A 45 -0.17 -10.08 -6.97
C ILE A 45 -1.52 -9.95 -6.30
N TYR A 46 -2.10 -8.75 -6.36
CA TYR A 46 -3.44 -8.50 -5.83
C TYR A 46 -4.39 -8.25 -6.98
N GLU A 47 -5.64 -8.57 -6.76
CA GLU A 47 -6.64 -8.49 -7.82
C GLU A 47 -7.95 -7.94 -7.30
N LYS A 48 -8.67 -7.24 -8.15
CA LYS A 48 -10.01 -6.75 -7.87
C LYS A 48 -10.71 -6.48 -9.20
N ASP A 49 -11.90 -7.07 -9.36
CA ASP A 49 -12.73 -6.81 -10.56
C ASP A 49 -11.98 -7.00 -11.87
N GLY A 50 -11.17 -8.03 -11.95
CA GLY A 50 -10.45 -8.32 -13.18
C GLY A 50 -9.17 -7.55 -13.37
N LYS A 51 -8.87 -6.61 -12.47
CA LYS A 51 -7.61 -5.87 -12.53
C LYS A 51 -6.62 -6.49 -11.60
N ILE A 52 -5.35 -6.44 -11.96
CA ILE A 52 -4.30 -6.96 -11.10
C ILE A 52 -3.23 -5.92 -10.89
N VAL A 53 -2.57 -5.99 -9.73
CA VAL A 53 -1.48 -5.09 -9.42
C VAL A 53 -0.41 -5.85 -8.66
N PRO A 54 0.85 -5.79 -9.11
CA PRO A 54 1.95 -6.42 -8.38
C PRO A 54 2.46 -5.47 -7.31
N ILE A 55 2.61 -5.99 -6.10
CA ILE A 55 3.10 -5.20 -4.97
C ILE A 55 4.45 -5.76 -4.54
N PRO A 56 5.52 -4.96 -4.55
CA PRO A 56 6.82 -5.46 -4.11
C PRO A 56 6.80 -5.82 -2.64
N TYR A 57 7.35 -6.97 -2.33
CA TYR A 57 7.37 -7.43 -0.95
C TYR A 57 8.61 -6.88 -0.28
N ARG A 58 8.55 -5.65 0.21
CA ARG A 58 9.68 -5.00 0.84
C ARG A 58 9.21 -3.96 1.83
N LYS A 59 10.12 -3.51 2.68
CA LYS A 59 9.79 -2.56 3.72
C LYS A 59 9.74 -1.12 3.28
N ASP A 60 10.45 -0.79 2.21
CA ASP A 60 10.55 0.58 1.79
C ASP A 60 10.23 0.69 0.31
N ILE A 61 8.97 0.87 0.02
CA ILE A 61 8.53 1.00 -1.36
C ILE A 61 8.69 2.46 -1.79
N PRO A 62 9.48 2.71 -2.83
CA PRO A 62 9.78 4.09 -3.24
C PRO A 62 8.56 4.84 -3.73
N PRO A 63 8.59 6.17 -3.67
CA PRO A 63 7.44 6.97 -4.11
C PRO A 63 7.01 6.73 -5.54
N GLY A 64 7.96 6.45 -6.45
CA GLY A 64 7.59 6.19 -7.83
C GLY A 64 6.77 4.94 -7.98
N THR A 65 7.18 3.88 -7.30
CA THR A 65 6.44 2.63 -7.31
C THR A 65 5.09 2.81 -6.65
N LEU A 66 5.07 3.54 -5.55
CA LEU A 66 3.83 3.81 -4.84
C LEU A 66 2.85 4.57 -5.75
N ALA A 67 3.34 5.53 -6.50
CA ALA A 67 2.50 6.29 -7.41
C ALA A 67 1.88 5.39 -8.48
N SER A 68 2.65 4.43 -8.98
CA SER A 68 2.14 3.48 -9.95
C SER A 68 1.02 2.63 -9.36
N ILE A 69 1.21 2.16 -8.13
CA ILE A 69 0.20 1.35 -7.47
C ILE A 69 -1.07 2.15 -7.27
N LYS A 70 -0.94 3.41 -6.85
CA LYS A 70 -2.10 4.28 -6.68
C LYS A 70 -2.85 4.46 -7.99
N ARG A 71 -2.12 4.64 -9.08
CA ARG A 71 -2.73 4.87 -10.36
C ARG A 71 -3.50 3.63 -10.83
N ILE A 72 -2.92 2.46 -10.64
CA ILE A 72 -3.56 1.22 -11.06
C ILE A 72 -4.77 0.91 -10.20
N THR A 73 -4.66 1.11 -8.90
CA THR A 73 -5.72 0.68 -7.98
C THR A 73 -6.74 1.75 -7.68
N GLY A 74 -6.37 3.00 -7.83
CA GLY A 74 -7.23 4.10 -7.44
C GLY A 74 -7.33 4.26 -5.93
N VAL A 75 -6.48 3.57 -5.19
CA VAL A 75 -6.51 3.63 -3.72
C VAL A 75 -5.54 4.68 -3.24
N TYR A 76 -5.95 5.44 -2.25
CA TYR A 76 -5.08 6.45 -1.65
C TYR A 76 -4.26 5.87 -0.54
N PHE A 77 -3.01 6.27 -0.47
CA PHE A 77 -2.13 5.84 0.60
C PHE A 77 -1.54 7.03 1.32
#